data_e00aa7ce56ce57128aa9a10d086a7355
#
_entry.id   e00aa7ce56ce57128aa9a10d086a7355
#
_cell.length_a   1.000
_cell.length_b   1.000
_cell.length_c   1.000
_cell.angle_alpha   90.00
_cell.angle_beta   90.00
_cell.angle_gamma   90.00
#
_symmetry.space_group_name_H-M   'P 1'
#
loop_
_entity.id
_entity.type
_entity.pdbx_description
1 polymer ?
#
loop_
_entity_poly.entity_id
_entity_poly.type
_entity_poly.pdbx_seq_one_letter_code
_entity_poly.pdbx_strand_id
1 'polypeptide(L)'
;WQENGGWEKMGPEMLRRKDGHEREFALQPTSEEVVTDIARQELKSYRQLPKNFYQIQTKFRDERRPRFGVMRGREFTMKDAYSFDRSEEAAGRSYDIMFAAYKRIFDRLGLEYRAVAADTGAIGGDRSHEFQVIADTGEDAIVYCPDSDYAANIELAEAVSLIARRAEPAKALEKTPTPGKATCADVAELLGVPLATTVKSLVLATDDVDDKGNPAGVTVWLLLVRGDHALNEVKTGKLEGLKAGFRFATEAEILEHFGCKPGYLGPIGLLKPVKVIADRTVAH
;
A
#
# COMPACT_ATOMS: atom_id res chain seq x y z
N TRP A 1 12.37 -9.85 16.37
CA TRP A 1 11.54 -10.02 15.17
C TRP A 1 10.30 -10.88 15.45
N GLN A 2 10.44 -12.01 16.14
CA GLN A 2 9.29 -12.88 16.47
C GLN A 2 8.37 -12.25 17.53
N GLU A 3 8.95 -11.57 18.53
CA GLU A 3 8.22 -10.97 19.65
C GLU A 3 7.18 -9.92 19.20
N ASN A 4 7.46 -9.16 18.15
CA ASN A 4 6.59 -8.09 17.65
C ASN A 4 5.85 -8.45 16.35
N GLY A 5 5.98 -9.69 15.90
CA GLY A 5 5.41 -10.15 14.63
C GLY A 5 6.15 -9.67 13.37
N GLY A 6 7.28 -8.97 13.52
CA GLY A 6 8.09 -8.51 12.39
C GLY A 6 8.64 -9.65 11.54
N TRP A 7 8.85 -10.83 12.14
CA TRP A 7 9.25 -12.04 11.42
C TRP A 7 8.28 -12.40 10.29
N GLU A 8 6.98 -12.33 10.56
CA GLU A 8 5.95 -12.63 9.56
C GLU A 8 5.68 -11.45 8.63
N LYS A 9 5.59 -10.22 9.18
CA LYS A 9 5.26 -9.01 8.43
C LYS A 9 6.27 -8.67 7.34
N MET A 10 7.57 -8.87 7.58
CA MET A 10 8.62 -8.64 6.56
C MET A 10 8.57 -9.67 5.43
N GLY A 11 7.88 -10.78 5.63
CA GLY A 11 7.61 -11.75 4.59
C GLY A 11 8.87 -12.28 3.90
N PRO A 12 8.83 -12.43 2.56
CA PRO A 12 9.92 -13.00 1.78
C PRO A 12 11.12 -12.08 1.58
N GLU A 13 11.02 -10.80 1.93
CA GLU A 13 12.13 -9.85 1.81
C GLU A 13 13.19 -10.00 2.91
N MET A 14 12.85 -10.70 3.98
CA MET A 14 13.80 -11.03 5.03
C MET A 14 14.70 -12.20 4.63
N LEU A 15 16.00 -11.96 4.52
CA LEU A 15 17.01 -13.01 4.30
C LEU A 15 17.09 -13.90 5.54
N ARG A 16 16.47 -15.07 5.45
CA ARG A 16 16.43 -16.08 6.52
C ARG A 16 17.39 -17.24 6.21
N ARG A 17 18.01 -17.78 7.24
CA ARG A 17 18.90 -18.93 7.13
C ARG A 17 18.81 -19.80 8.37
N LYS A 18 19.13 -21.08 8.21
CA LYS A 18 19.38 -22.01 9.30
C LYS A 18 20.88 -22.23 9.47
N ASP A 19 21.33 -22.31 10.71
CA ASP A 19 22.70 -22.68 11.04
C ASP A 19 22.90 -24.20 11.02
N GLY A 20 24.10 -24.65 11.32
CA GLY A 20 24.44 -26.07 11.39
C GLY A 20 23.70 -26.88 12.50
N HIS A 21 22.92 -26.23 13.34
CA HIS A 21 22.08 -26.81 14.38
C HIS A 21 20.58 -26.61 14.11
N GLU A 22 20.21 -26.31 12.88
CA GLU A 22 18.83 -26.03 12.44
C GLU A 22 18.14 -24.82 13.12
N ARG A 23 18.91 -23.93 13.76
CA ARG A 23 18.37 -22.71 14.37
C ARG A 23 18.16 -21.65 13.29
N GLU A 24 16.98 -21.06 13.31
CA GLU A 24 16.64 -20.00 12.37
C GLU A 24 17.26 -18.67 12.81
N PHE A 25 17.81 -17.94 11.85
CA PHE A 25 18.24 -16.56 12.03
C PHE A 25 18.00 -15.77 10.73
N ALA A 26 17.96 -14.44 10.87
CA ALA A 26 17.82 -13.53 9.74
C ALA A 26 18.95 -12.50 9.74
N LEU A 27 19.35 -12.10 8.53
CA LEU A 27 20.11 -10.88 8.34
C LEU A 27 19.15 -9.71 8.36
N GLN A 28 19.46 -8.69 9.15
CA GLN A 28 18.53 -7.59 9.40
C GLN A 28 18.27 -6.75 8.14
N PRO A 29 17.01 -6.62 7.72
CA PRO A 29 16.62 -5.73 6.62
C PRO A 29 16.53 -4.27 7.05
N THR A 30 16.32 -4.04 8.35
CA THR A 30 16.22 -2.76 9.06
C THR A 30 16.49 -3.00 10.54
N SER A 31 16.62 -1.98 11.37
CA SER A 31 17.10 -2.16 12.77
C SER A 31 16.13 -1.64 13.83
N GLU A 32 14.87 -1.35 13.50
CA GLU A 32 13.88 -0.87 14.46
C GLU A 32 13.79 -1.77 15.69
N GLU A 33 13.67 -3.07 15.49
CA GLU A 33 13.55 -4.04 16.59
C GLU A 33 14.81 -4.11 17.45
N VAL A 34 15.97 -4.13 16.80
CA VAL A 34 17.26 -4.22 17.51
C VAL A 34 17.50 -2.96 18.32
N VAL A 35 17.28 -1.78 17.75
CA VAL A 35 17.50 -0.50 18.43
C VAL A 35 16.45 -0.29 19.52
N THR A 36 15.22 -0.73 19.31
CA THR A 36 14.17 -0.69 20.35
C THR A 36 14.52 -1.61 21.52
N ASP A 37 15.08 -2.79 21.27
CA ASP A 37 15.53 -3.68 22.33
C ASP A 37 16.71 -3.07 23.11
N ILE A 38 17.68 -2.46 22.44
CA ILE A 38 18.76 -1.69 23.10
C ILE A 38 18.18 -0.55 23.95
N ALA A 39 17.25 0.23 23.40
CA ALA A 39 16.60 1.31 24.12
C ALA A 39 15.86 0.81 25.36
N ARG A 40 15.15 -0.31 25.28
CA ARG A 40 14.48 -0.98 26.42
C ARG A 40 15.46 -1.37 27.51
N GLN A 41 16.65 -1.82 27.14
CA GLN A 41 17.68 -2.23 28.08
C GLN A 41 18.42 -1.03 28.71
N GLU A 42 18.66 0.03 27.96
CA GLU A 42 19.48 1.17 28.38
C GLU A 42 18.68 2.32 29.03
N LEU A 43 17.44 2.54 28.58
CA LEU A 43 16.59 3.63 29.09
C LEU A 43 15.84 3.19 30.35
N LYS A 44 16.30 3.67 31.49
CA LYS A 44 15.75 3.34 32.83
C LYS A 44 14.83 4.43 33.39
N SER A 45 14.80 5.60 32.73
CA SER A 45 13.99 6.73 33.21
C SER A 45 13.57 7.62 32.03
N TYR A 46 12.34 8.13 32.08
CA TYR A 46 11.84 9.13 31.13
C TYR A 46 12.71 10.41 31.10
N ARG A 47 13.50 10.65 32.14
CA ARG A 47 14.43 11.80 32.17
C ARG A 47 15.61 11.65 31.21
N GLN A 48 15.87 10.43 30.72
CA GLN A 48 16.88 10.18 29.71
C GLN A 48 16.41 10.50 28.28
N LEU A 49 15.11 10.78 28.12
CA LEU A 49 14.50 11.18 26.85
C LEU A 49 14.50 12.71 26.68
N PRO A 50 14.59 13.24 25.45
CA PRO A 50 14.64 12.48 24.21
C PRO A 50 16.01 11.84 23.94
N LYS A 51 16.01 10.77 23.16
CA LYS A 51 17.22 10.11 22.64
C LYS A 51 17.08 9.85 21.16
N ASN A 52 18.20 9.97 20.44
CA ASN A 52 18.30 9.58 19.05
C ASN A 52 19.52 8.69 18.88
N PHE A 53 19.29 7.42 18.56
CA PHE A 53 20.34 6.47 18.20
C PHE A 53 20.52 6.46 16.70
N TYR A 54 21.73 6.29 16.23
CA TYR A 54 21.99 6.12 14.80
C TYR A 54 23.12 5.13 14.56
N GLN A 55 23.16 4.60 13.38
CA GLN A 55 24.24 3.73 12.91
C GLN A 55 24.49 3.93 11.41
N ILE A 56 25.65 3.49 10.97
CA ILE A 56 25.98 3.32 9.56
C ILE A 56 26.36 1.86 9.42
N GLN A 57 25.50 1.08 8.80
CA GLN A 57 25.64 -0.39 8.77
C GLN A 57 25.07 -0.99 7.49
N THR A 58 25.61 -2.17 7.15
CA THR A 58 25.09 -2.99 6.06
C THR A 58 23.72 -3.58 6.44
N LYS A 59 22.78 -3.49 5.52
CA LYS A 59 21.46 -4.13 5.57
C LYS A 59 21.35 -5.17 4.47
N PHE A 60 20.45 -6.12 4.68
CA PHE A 60 20.21 -7.22 3.75
C PHE A 60 18.72 -7.37 3.49
N ARG A 61 18.35 -7.35 2.20
CA ARG A 61 16.97 -7.63 1.76
C ARG A 61 17.00 -8.62 0.64
N ASP A 62 16.17 -9.66 0.70
CA ASP A 62 16.07 -10.66 -0.36
C ASP A 62 15.26 -10.13 -1.54
N GLU A 63 15.79 -9.05 -2.12
CA GLU A 63 15.19 -8.38 -3.26
C GLU A 63 15.04 -9.34 -4.44
N ARG A 64 13.81 -9.55 -4.87
CA ARG A 64 13.50 -10.49 -5.96
C ARG A 64 13.95 -10.00 -7.33
N ARG A 65 14.02 -8.68 -7.52
CA ARG A 65 14.37 -8.04 -8.80
C ARG A 65 15.40 -6.94 -8.59
N PRO A 66 16.65 -7.29 -8.24
CA PRO A 66 17.71 -6.29 -8.19
C PRO A 66 17.81 -5.56 -9.53
N ARG A 67 17.90 -4.25 -9.48
CA ARG A 67 17.96 -3.40 -10.67
C ARG A 67 18.59 -2.05 -10.36
N PHE A 68 18.80 -1.23 -11.38
CA PHE A 68 19.42 0.09 -11.25
C PHE A 68 20.82 0.07 -10.59
N GLY A 69 21.62 -0.96 -10.89
CA GLY A 69 22.97 -1.11 -10.33
C GLY A 69 22.94 -1.24 -8.81
N VAL A 70 23.61 -0.34 -8.11
CA VAL A 70 23.71 -0.34 -6.64
C VAL A 70 22.47 0.22 -5.94
N MET A 71 21.53 0.82 -6.66
CA MET A 71 20.39 1.49 -6.06
C MET A 71 19.36 0.52 -5.46
N ARG A 72 19.20 -0.67 -6.05
CA ARG A 72 18.30 -1.70 -5.56
C ARG A 72 18.99 -3.05 -5.51
N GLY A 73 19.89 -3.20 -4.54
CA GLY A 73 20.68 -4.39 -4.29
C GLY A 73 20.15 -5.20 -3.10
N ARG A 74 20.68 -6.42 -2.93
CA ARG A 74 20.37 -7.29 -1.78
C ARG A 74 21.20 -6.99 -0.55
N GLU A 75 22.34 -6.34 -0.74
CA GLU A 75 23.26 -5.89 0.30
C GLU A 75 23.59 -4.42 0.05
N PHE A 76 23.37 -3.55 1.02
CA PHE A 76 23.61 -2.12 0.89
C PHE A 76 23.91 -1.49 2.23
N THR A 77 24.65 -0.39 2.22
CA THR A 77 24.93 0.41 3.42
C THR A 77 23.81 1.41 3.64
N MET A 78 23.29 1.44 4.87
CA MET A 78 22.29 2.41 5.31
C MET A 78 22.85 3.22 6.48
N LYS A 79 22.62 4.53 6.46
CA LYS A 79 22.66 5.35 7.66
C LYS A 79 21.22 5.50 8.14
N ASP A 80 20.93 4.93 9.27
CA ASP A 80 19.61 4.93 9.88
C ASP A 80 19.66 5.54 11.29
N ALA A 81 18.58 6.22 11.67
CA ALA A 81 18.46 6.88 12.97
C ALA A 81 17.08 6.63 13.56
N TYR A 82 17.02 6.52 14.89
CA TYR A 82 15.84 6.10 15.65
C TYR A 82 15.66 7.03 16.84
N SER A 83 14.57 7.80 16.85
CA SER A 83 14.25 8.71 17.94
C SER A 83 13.31 8.06 18.96
N PHE A 84 13.54 8.37 20.23
CA PHE A 84 12.71 7.97 21.35
C PHE A 84 12.35 9.22 22.14
N ASP A 85 11.07 9.49 22.27
CA ASP A 85 10.55 10.72 22.84
C ASP A 85 9.58 10.44 23.99
N ARG A 86 9.21 11.49 24.74
CA ARG A 86 8.35 11.37 25.92
C ARG A 86 6.87 11.34 25.59
N SER A 87 6.50 11.86 24.44
CA SER A 87 5.12 11.99 23.97
C SER A 87 5.10 12.02 22.45
N GLU A 88 3.93 11.74 21.86
CA GLU A 88 3.68 11.84 20.44
C GLU A 88 4.03 13.22 19.87
N GLU A 89 3.66 14.30 20.60
CA GLU A 89 4.02 15.65 20.22
C GLU A 89 5.54 15.87 20.17
N ALA A 90 6.28 15.31 21.15
CA ALA A 90 7.75 15.38 21.14
C ALA A 90 8.34 14.57 19.99
N ALA A 91 7.80 13.39 19.69
CA ALA A 91 8.20 12.59 18.53
C ALA A 91 7.93 13.33 17.22
N GLY A 92 6.80 14.05 17.12
CA GLY A 92 6.51 14.93 15.99
C GLY A 92 7.58 16.02 15.79
N ARG A 93 8.04 16.65 16.87
CA ARG A 93 9.15 17.61 16.79
C ARG A 93 10.47 16.96 16.34
N SER A 94 10.79 15.76 16.82
CA SER A 94 11.96 15.01 16.36
C SER A 94 11.86 14.69 14.87
N TYR A 95 10.69 14.32 14.40
CA TYR A 95 10.40 14.10 12.97
C TYR A 95 10.63 15.37 12.15
N ASP A 96 10.10 16.50 12.59
CA ASP A 96 10.25 17.80 11.87
C ASP A 96 11.71 18.27 11.81
N ILE A 97 12.50 18.01 12.86
CA ILE A 97 13.95 18.27 12.86
C ILE A 97 14.65 17.42 11.80
N MET A 98 14.32 16.13 11.71
CA MET A 98 14.90 15.23 10.69
C MET A 98 14.44 15.61 9.28
N PHE A 99 13.18 15.97 9.11
CA PHE A 99 12.66 16.48 7.84
C PHE A 99 13.44 17.71 7.35
N ALA A 100 13.65 18.68 8.23
CA ALA A 100 14.46 19.86 7.93
C ALA A 100 15.93 19.51 7.64
N ALA A 101 16.48 18.50 8.30
CA ALA A 101 17.84 18.02 8.03
C ALA A 101 17.95 17.39 6.64
N TYR A 102 16.98 16.58 6.22
CA TYR A 102 16.94 16.02 4.86
C TYR A 102 16.85 17.11 3.79
N LYS A 103 15.99 18.11 3.97
CA LYS A 103 15.95 19.27 3.05
C LYS A 103 17.34 19.89 2.87
N ARG A 104 18.02 20.21 3.96
CA ARG A 104 19.38 20.76 3.90
C ARG A 104 20.39 19.85 3.19
N ILE A 105 20.27 18.54 3.35
CA ILE A 105 21.16 17.57 2.68
C ILE A 105 20.93 17.63 1.17
N PHE A 106 19.69 17.53 0.71
CA PHE A 106 19.37 17.55 -0.72
C PHE A 106 19.69 18.91 -1.36
N ASP A 107 19.41 20.02 -0.67
CA ASP A 107 19.78 21.37 -1.12
C ASP A 107 21.31 21.50 -1.30
N ARG A 108 22.11 21.03 -0.34
CA ARG A 108 23.58 21.05 -0.41
C ARG A 108 24.15 20.17 -1.52
N LEU A 109 23.44 19.10 -1.90
CA LEU A 109 23.80 18.26 -3.03
C LEU A 109 23.38 18.87 -4.38
N GLY A 110 22.63 19.97 -4.38
CA GLY A 110 22.15 20.65 -5.59
C GLY A 110 21.12 19.83 -6.36
N LEU A 111 20.37 18.97 -5.68
CA LEU A 111 19.38 18.09 -6.29
C LEU A 111 18.01 18.76 -6.37
N GLU A 112 17.32 18.62 -7.49
CA GLU A 112 15.90 18.93 -7.59
C GLU A 112 15.11 17.75 -7.01
N TYR A 113 14.34 17.99 -5.96
CA TYR A 113 13.63 16.95 -5.23
C TYR A 113 12.26 17.41 -4.73
N ARG A 114 11.44 16.46 -4.32
CA ARG A 114 10.20 16.70 -3.57
C ARG A 114 10.18 15.80 -2.34
N ALA A 115 9.74 16.38 -1.21
CA ALA A 115 9.36 15.58 -0.05
C ALA A 115 7.95 15.04 -0.29
N VAL A 116 7.85 13.78 -0.57
CA VAL A 116 6.65 13.11 -1.04
C VAL A 116 6.01 12.37 0.12
N ALA A 117 4.72 12.58 0.36
CA ALA A 117 3.96 11.76 1.29
C ALA A 117 3.93 10.31 0.79
N ALA A 118 4.33 9.38 1.64
CA ALA A 118 4.51 7.97 1.32
C ALA A 118 3.74 7.07 2.29
N ASP A 119 3.45 5.86 1.86
CA ASP A 119 2.89 4.82 2.73
C ASP A 119 3.95 4.34 3.73
N THR A 120 3.51 4.01 4.95
CA THR A 120 4.42 3.54 6.01
C THR A 120 4.82 2.08 5.87
N GLY A 121 4.16 1.33 5.00
CA GLY A 121 4.44 -0.07 4.70
C GLY A 121 4.35 -1.00 5.92
N ALA A 122 5.14 -2.07 5.90
CA ALA A 122 5.15 -3.11 6.95
C ALA A 122 5.67 -2.62 8.31
N ILE A 123 6.39 -1.49 8.34
CA ILE A 123 6.92 -0.89 9.58
C ILE A 123 5.80 -0.24 10.38
N GLY A 124 4.80 0.32 9.70
CA GLY A 124 3.64 0.98 10.33
C GLY A 124 3.91 2.43 10.70
N GLY A 125 2.92 3.07 11.35
CA GLY A 125 2.92 4.49 11.65
C GLY A 125 1.88 5.25 10.83
N ASP A 126 1.79 6.57 11.02
CA ASP A 126 0.78 7.43 10.37
C ASP A 126 1.39 8.59 9.57
N ARG A 127 2.70 8.82 9.71
CA ARG A 127 3.44 9.86 8.98
C ARG A 127 4.67 9.26 8.31
N SER A 128 4.77 9.41 6.99
CA SER A 128 5.94 9.02 6.22
C SER A 128 6.18 9.99 5.08
N HIS A 129 7.45 10.34 4.84
CA HIS A 129 7.86 11.09 3.66
C HIS A 129 9.09 10.44 3.04
N GLU A 130 9.12 10.50 1.73
CA GLU A 130 10.28 10.16 0.92
C GLU A 130 10.81 11.40 0.21
N PHE A 131 12.12 11.61 0.28
CA PHE A 131 12.77 12.67 -0.48
C PHE A 131 13.17 12.12 -1.83
N GLN A 132 12.34 12.37 -2.84
CA GLN A 132 12.52 11.83 -4.19
C GLN A 132 13.11 12.89 -5.12
N VAL A 133 14.21 12.52 -5.78
CA VAL A 133 14.85 13.34 -6.80
C VAL A 133 14.03 13.24 -8.10
N ILE A 134 13.74 14.36 -8.72
CA ILE A 134 13.00 14.42 -9.97
C ILE A 134 13.91 13.95 -11.10
N ALA A 135 13.53 12.89 -11.80
CA ALA A 135 14.27 12.34 -12.92
C ALA A 135 13.32 11.59 -13.89
N ASP A 136 13.54 11.77 -15.19
CA ASP A 136 12.74 11.07 -16.23
C ASP A 136 12.96 9.55 -16.22
N THR A 137 14.07 9.09 -15.68
CA THR A 137 14.45 7.68 -15.53
C THR A 137 14.12 7.11 -14.16
N GLY A 138 13.30 7.81 -13.36
CA GLY A 138 12.91 7.40 -12.03
C GLY A 138 12.08 6.10 -12.04
N GLU A 139 12.06 5.44 -10.87
CA GLU A 139 11.33 4.18 -10.70
C GLU A 139 9.85 4.43 -10.35
N ASP A 140 9.59 5.44 -9.52
CA ASP A 140 8.27 5.74 -9.01
C ASP A 140 7.67 7.00 -9.64
N ALA A 141 6.36 6.97 -9.84
CA ALA A 141 5.63 8.13 -10.29
C ALA A 141 5.13 8.94 -9.08
N ILE A 142 5.40 10.25 -9.10
CA ILE A 142 4.90 11.18 -8.10
C ILE A 142 3.97 12.21 -8.70
N VAL A 143 3.04 12.70 -7.89
CA VAL A 143 2.17 13.84 -8.21
C VAL A 143 2.59 15.00 -7.34
N TYR A 144 2.85 16.15 -7.95
CA TYR A 144 3.19 17.37 -7.20
C TYR A 144 2.51 18.60 -7.81
N CYS A 145 2.35 19.62 -6.99
CA CYS A 145 1.83 20.92 -7.43
C CYS A 145 3.02 21.89 -7.58
N PRO A 146 3.21 22.54 -8.76
CA PRO A 146 4.29 23.49 -8.95
C PRO A 146 4.17 24.72 -8.03
N ASP A 147 2.94 25.09 -7.66
CA ASP A 147 2.63 26.34 -6.93
C ASP A 147 2.45 26.13 -5.42
N SER A 148 2.70 24.91 -4.91
CA SER A 148 2.58 24.60 -3.48
C SER A 148 3.55 23.49 -3.06
N ASP A 149 3.65 23.23 -1.76
CA ASP A 149 4.47 22.15 -1.19
C ASP A 149 3.81 20.76 -1.33
N TYR A 150 2.66 20.65 -2.02
CA TYR A 150 1.99 19.36 -2.18
C TYR A 150 2.81 18.44 -3.09
N ALA A 151 3.18 17.29 -2.56
CA ALA A 151 3.72 16.18 -3.32
C ALA A 151 3.32 14.85 -2.65
N ALA A 152 2.94 13.87 -3.45
CA ALA A 152 2.56 12.55 -2.97
C ALA A 152 2.98 11.47 -3.98
N ASN A 153 3.31 10.29 -3.48
CA ASN A 153 3.39 9.11 -4.32
C ASN A 153 2.02 8.85 -4.95
N ILE A 154 1.99 8.36 -6.19
CA ILE A 154 0.74 8.11 -6.94
C ILE A 154 -0.22 7.21 -6.16
N GLU A 155 0.29 6.32 -5.31
CA GLU A 155 -0.52 5.42 -4.47
C GLU A 155 -1.29 6.18 -3.38
N LEU A 156 -0.77 7.32 -2.92
CA LEU A 156 -1.38 8.14 -1.87
C LEU A 156 -2.03 9.41 -2.41
N ALA A 157 -1.66 9.84 -3.61
CA ALA A 157 -2.17 11.09 -4.18
C ALA A 157 -3.71 11.08 -4.21
N GLU A 158 -4.31 12.11 -3.62
CA GLU A 158 -5.75 12.30 -3.67
C GLU A 158 -6.16 13.02 -4.96
N ALA A 159 -7.27 12.60 -5.54
CA ALA A 159 -7.86 13.23 -6.71
C ALA A 159 -9.32 13.57 -6.47
N VAL A 160 -9.75 14.69 -6.99
CA VAL A 160 -11.15 15.08 -7.02
C VAL A 160 -11.75 14.63 -8.36
N SER A 161 -12.87 13.91 -8.31
CA SER A 161 -13.62 13.58 -9.52
C SER A 161 -14.20 14.86 -10.12
N LEU A 162 -13.82 15.17 -11.36
CA LEU A 162 -14.36 16.27 -12.14
C LEU A 162 -15.51 15.80 -13.07
N ILE A 163 -15.98 14.56 -12.91
CA ILE A 163 -17.05 14.00 -13.74
C ILE A 163 -18.36 14.65 -13.34
N ALA A 164 -19.08 15.15 -14.32
CA ALA A 164 -20.44 15.66 -14.15
C ALA A 164 -21.40 14.51 -13.80
N ARG A 165 -22.50 14.85 -13.13
CA ARG A 165 -23.57 13.90 -12.86
C ARG A 165 -24.01 13.19 -14.14
N ARG A 166 -24.16 11.88 -14.07
CA ARG A 166 -24.62 11.06 -15.18
C ARG A 166 -25.98 11.51 -15.70
N ALA A 167 -26.14 11.48 -17.02
CA ALA A 167 -27.46 11.65 -17.62
C ALA A 167 -28.36 10.45 -17.28
N GLU A 168 -29.67 10.66 -17.34
CA GLU A 168 -30.65 9.58 -17.18
C GLU A 168 -30.42 8.49 -18.24
N PRO A 169 -30.68 7.22 -17.93
CA PRO A 169 -30.50 6.11 -18.87
C PRO A 169 -31.33 6.33 -20.14
N ALA A 170 -30.69 6.26 -21.31
CA ALA A 170 -31.38 6.40 -22.59
C ALA A 170 -32.07 5.10 -23.04
N LYS A 171 -31.75 3.97 -22.43
CA LYS A 171 -32.28 2.63 -22.77
C LYS A 171 -32.62 1.85 -21.51
N ALA A 172 -33.51 0.91 -21.62
CA ALA A 172 -33.76 -0.07 -20.56
C ALA A 172 -32.50 -0.96 -20.33
N LEU A 173 -32.39 -1.47 -19.12
CA LEU A 173 -31.35 -2.42 -18.78
C LEU A 173 -31.51 -3.70 -19.60
N GLU A 174 -30.45 -4.09 -20.30
CA GLU A 174 -30.42 -5.30 -21.11
C GLU A 174 -29.12 -6.08 -20.90
N LYS A 175 -29.15 -7.37 -21.14
CA LYS A 175 -27.98 -8.25 -21.17
C LYS A 175 -27.47 -8.36 -22.59
N THR A 176 -26.21 -8.02 -22.81
CA THR A 176 -25.56 -8.14 -24.12
C THR A 176 -24.56 -9.30 -24.07
N PRO A 177 -24.64 -10.28 -24.99
CA PRO A 177 -23.68 -11.36 -25.08
C PRO A 177 -22.27 -10.86 -25.39
N THR A 178 -21.28 -11.28 -24.60
CA THR A 178 -19.86 -10.95 -24.80
C THR A 178 -18.99 -12.22 -24.83
N PRO A 179 -19.19 -13.13 -25.79
CA PRO A 179 -18.52 -14.42 -25.81
C PRO A 179 -17.00 -14.27 -25.91
N GLY A 180 -16.27 -14.86 -24.97
CA GLY A 180 -14.80 -14.82 -24.93
C GLY A 180 -14.20 -13.44 -24.60
N LYS A 181 -15.01 -12.44 -24.24
CA LYS A 181 -14.59 -11.07 -23.90
C LYS A 181 -14.80 -10.84 -22.41
N ALA A 182 -13.73 -10.85 -21.61
CA ALA A 182 -13.76 -10.72 -20.16
C ALA A 182 -13.14 -9.42 -19.65
N THR A 183 -12.32 -8.73 -20.45
CA THR A 183 -11.72 -7.47 -20.04
C THR A 183 -12.59 -6.27 -20.46
N CYS A 184 -12.51 -5.17 -19.71
CA CYS A 184 -13.22 -3.94 -20.07
C CYS A 184 -12.82 -3.44 -21.47
N ALA A 185 -11.56 -3.59 -21.86
CA ALA A 185 -11.07 -3.19 -23.18
C ALA A 185 -11.74 -4.01 -24.31
N ASP A 186 -11.76 -5.34 -24.17
CA ASP A 186 -12.39 -6.22 -25.13
C ASP A 186 -13.91 -5.97 -25.29
N VAL A 187 -14.57 -5.70 -24.14
CA VAL A 187 -16.01 -5.40 -24.13
C VAL A 187 -16.27 -4.03 -24.74
N ALA A 188 -15.45 -3.02 -24.44
CA ALA A 188 -15.56 -1.69 -25.04
C ALA A 188 -15.40 -1.73 -26.56
N GLU A 189 -14.42 -2.48 -27.05
CA GLU A 189 -14.19 -2.72 -28.48
C GLU A 189 -15.40 -3.41 -29.12
N LEU A 190 -15.90 -4.50 -28.55
CA LEU A 190 -17.04 -5.26 -29.06
C LEU A 190 -18.32 -4.40 -29.16
N LEU A 191 -18.55 -3.56 -28.17
CA LEU A 191 -19.75 -2.71 -28.10
C LEU A 191 -19.60 -1.36 -28.83
N GLY A 192 -18.38 -1.03 -29.28
CA GLY A 192 -18.10 0.26 -29.93
C GLY A 192 -18.28 1.46 -28.99
N VAL A 193 -17.95 1.27 -27.70
CA VAL A 193 -18.07 2.32 -26.65
C VAL A 193 -16.70 2.71 -26.10
N PRO A 194 -16.55 3.96 -25.60
CA PRO A 194 -15.32 4.35 -24.93
C PRO A 194 -15.04 3.47 -23.69
N LEU A 195 -13.77 3.11 -23.46
CA LEU A 195 -13.37 2.31 -22.31
C LEU A 195 -13.80 2.94 -20.97
N ALA A 196 -13.78 4.28 -20.88
CA ALA A 196 -14.21 5.04 -19.71
C ALA A 196 -15.70 4.92 -19.37
N THR A 197 -16.53 4.40 -20.29
CA THR A 197 -17.95 4.13 -20.05
C THR A 197 -18.22 2.72 -19.52
N THR A 198 -17.20 1.88 -19.48
CA THR A 198 -17.30 0.53 -18.88
C THR A 198 -16.96 0.56 -17.40
N VAL A 199 -17.43 -0.45 -16.67
CA VAL A 199 -17.18 -0.60 -15.23
C VAL A 199 -16.48 -1.94 -15.00
N LYS A 200 -15.33 -1.86 -14.33
CA LYS A 200 -14.57 -3.01 -13.87
C LYS A 200 -15.09 -3.46 -12.50
N SER A 201 -15.48 -4.70 -12.41
CA SER A 201 -15.95 -5.34 -11.19
C SER A 201 -14.83 -6.18 -10.58
N LEU A 202 -14.36 -5.81 -9.40
CA LEU A 202 -13.29 -6.49 -8.68
C LEU A 202 -13.85 -7.08 -7.40
N VAL A 203 -13.58 -8.36 -7.15
CA VAL A 203 -14.08 -9.04 -5.96
C VAL A 203 -12.95 -9.25 -4.98
N LEU A 204 -13.10 -8.67 -3.80
CA LEU A 204 -12.19 -8.84 -2.68
C LEU A 204 -12.86 -9.68 -1.58
N ALA A 205 -12.04 -10.21 -0.70
CA ALA A 205 -12.48 -10.96 0.47
C ALA A 205 -11.68 -10.53 1.70
N THR A 206 -12.37 -10.47 2.84
CA THR A 206 -11.74 -10.35 4.16
C THR A 206 -12.04 -11.63 4.93
N ASP A 207 -11.00 -12.20 5.54
CA ASP A 207 -11.14 -13.37 6.39
C ASP A 207 -11.52 -12.89 7.80
N ASP A 208 -12.77 -13.18 8.19
CA ASP A 208 -13.34 -12.73 9.45
C ASP A 208 -12.82 -13.60 10.60
N VAL A 209 -12.55 -12.98 11.73
CA VAL A 209 -12.12 -13.67 12.95
C VAL A 209 -13.06 -13.33 14.11
N ASP A 210 -13.26 -14.29 15.00
CA ASP A 210 -14.01 -14.07 16.23
C ASP A 210 -13.19 -13.26 17.26
N ASP A 211 -13.79 -12.91 18.39
CA ASP A 211 -13.14 -12.19 19.49
C ASP A 211 -11.92 -12.92 20.08
N LYS A 212 -11.72 -14.18 19.73
CA LYS A 212 -10.59 -15.02 20.16
C LYS A 212 -9.55 -15.22 19.07
N GLY A 213 -9.77 -14.60 17.89
CA GLY A 213 -8.86 -14.70 16.75
C GLY A 213 -9.02 -15.98 15.91
N ASN A 214 -10.09 -16.77 16.13
CA ASN A 214 -10.34 -17.93 15.29
C ASN A 214 -11.09 -17.53 14.01
N PRO A 215 -10.92 -18.28 12.89
CA PRO A 215 -11.68 -18.04 11.67
C PRO A 215 -13.19 -18.06 11.92
N ALA A 216 -13.88 -16.98 11.58
CA ALA A 216 -15.34 -16.82 11.78
C ALA A 216 -16.13 -16.77 10.46
N GLY A 217 -15.43 -16.69 9.33
CA GLY A 217 -16.06 -16.63 8.02
C GLY A 217 -15.27 -15.81 7.01
N VAL A 218 -15.92 -15.49 5.90
CA VAL A 218 -15.39 -14.64 4.85
C VAL A 218 -16.44 -13.61 4.47
N THR A 219 -16.08 -12.35 4.49
CA THR A 219 -16.92 -11.27 3.94
C THR A 219 -16.46 -10.96 2.52
N VAL A 220 -17.39 -11.01 1.57
CA VAL A 220 -17.12 -10.71 0.16
C VAL A 220 -17.49 -9.27 -0.18
N TRP A 221 -16.59 -8.59 -0.89
CA TRP A 221 -16.72 -7.21 -1.31
C TRP A 221 -16.69 -7.12 -2.83
N LEU A 222 -17.55 -6.31 -3.40
CA LEU A 222 -17.53 -5.96 -4.83
C LEU A 222 -17.11 -4.50 -4.97
N LEU A 223 -15.94 -4.28 -5.56
CA LEU A 223 -15.43 -2.95 -5.86
C LEU A 223 -15.68 -2.64 -7.33
N LEU A 224 -16.31 -1.50 -7.58
CA LEU A 224 -16.63 -1.01 -8.93
C LEU A 224 -15.73 0.18 -9.24
N VAL A 225 -14.88 0.03 -10.24
CA VAL A 225 -14.00 1.09 -10.75
C VAL A 225 -14.23 1.33 -12.23
N ARG A 226 -13.99 2.53 -12.72
CA ARG A 226 -14.12 2.85 -14.14
C ARG A 226 -13.18 1.96 -14.97
N GLY A 227 -13.60 1.51 -16.15
CA GLY A 227 -12.89 0.50 -16.92
C GLY A 227 -11.45 0.83 -17.31
N ASP A 228 -11.15 2.13 -17.46
CA ASP A 228 -9.79 2.64 -17.74
C ASP A 228 -8.96 2.88 -16.48
N HIS A 229 -9.53 2.69 -15.28
CA HIS A 229 -8.81 2.82 -14.01
C HIS A 229 -8.29 1.47 -13.51
N ALA A 230 -7.22 1.51 -12.72
CA ALA A 230 -6.72 0.38 -11.95
C ALA A 230 -7.14 0.53 -10.47
N LEU A 231 -7.21 -0.60 -9.75
CA LEU A 231 -7.39 -0.59 -8.31
C LEU A 231 -6.14 -0.03 -7.64
N ASN A 232 -6.33 0.92 -6.73
CA ASN A 232 -5.29 1.36 -5.83
C ASN A 232 -5.45 0.62 -4.49
N GLU A 233 -4.61 -0.38 -4.26
CA GLU A 233 -4.70 -1.26 -3.09
C GLU A 233 -4.42 -0.52 -1.78
N VAL A 234 -3.53 0.48 -1.80
CA VAL A 234 -3.22 1.32 -0.63
C VAL A 234 -4.45 2.12 -0.19
N LYS A 235 -5.15 2.74 -1.14
CA LYS A 235 -6.41 3.46 -0.84
C LYS A 235 -7.52 2.51 -0.43
N THR A 236 -7.60 1.34 -1.07
CA THR A 236 -8.56 0.30 -0.73
C THR A 236 -8.38 -0.19 0.71
N GLY A 237 -7.14 -0.39 1.15
CA GLY A 237 -6.81 -0.76 2.54
C GLY A 237 -7.15 0.30 3.59
N LYS A 238 -7.48 1.54 3.19
CA LYS A 238 -7.95 2.59 4.10
C LYS A 238 -9.47 2.60 4.28
N LEU A 239 -10.21 1.86 3.46
CA LEU A 239 -11.67 1.79 3.55
C LEU A 239 -12.11 1.01 4.78
N GLU A 240 -13.21 1.46 5.38
CA GLU A 240 -13.79 0.77 6.53
C GLU A 240 -14.16 -0.68 6.19
N GLY A 241 -13.73 -1.60 7.04
CA GLY A 241 -13.89 -3.03 6.85
C GLY A 241 -12.80 -3.70 6.01
N LEU A 242 -11.90 -2.95 5.36
CA LEU A 242 -10.76 -3.47 4.61
C LEU A 242 -9.42 -3.16 5.28
N LYS A 243 -9.42 -2.34 6.33
CA LYS A 243 -8.22 -1.90 7.07
C LYS A 243 -7.43 -3.04 7.74
N ALA A 244 -8.11 -4.11 8.13
CA ALA A 244 -7.47 -5.27 8.75
C ALA A 244 -6.72 -6.16 7.74
N GLY A 245 -6.82 -5.85 6.47
CA GLY A 245 -6.27 -6.60 5.35
C GLY A 245 -7.38 -7.17 4.47
N PHE A 246 -7.05 -7.39 3.22
CA PHE A 246 -7.94 -8.02 2.23
C PHE A 246 -7.10 -8.81 1.23
N ARG A 247 -7.77 -9.67 0.50
CA ARG A 247 -7.22 -10.42 -0.63
C ARG A 247 -8.21 -10.41 -1.80
N PHE A 248 -7.76 -10.75 -2.98
CA PHE A 248 -8.70 -11.07 -4.05
C PHE A 248 -9.48 -12.33 -3.69
N ALA A 249 -10.78 -12.33 -4.00
CA ALA A 249 -11.62 -13.49 -3.79
C ALA A 249 -11.21 -14.65 -4.70
N THR A 250 -11.32 -15.85 -4.19
CA THR A 250 -11.10 -17.07 -4.96
C THR A 250 -12.22 -17.32 -5.99
N GLU A 251 -11.95 -18.14 -7.01
CA GLU A 251 -12.98 -18.51 -8.00
C GLU A 251 -14.19 -19.20 -7.35
N ALA A 252 -13.96 -19.98 -6.31
CA ALA A 252 -15.03 -20.64 -5.55
C ALA A 252 -15.94 -19.62 -4.85
N GLU A 253 -15.37 -18.62 -4.17
CA GLU A 253 -16.13 -17.54 -3.52
C GLU A 253 -16.90 -16.70 -4.55
N ILE A 254 -16.28 -16.41 -5.69
CA ILE A 254 -16.95 -15.70 -6.78
C ILE A 254 -18.13 -16.52 -7.32
N LEU A 255 -17.93 -17.80 -7.59
CA LEU A 255 -19.01 -18.68 -8.06
C LEU A 255 -20.16 -18.76 -7.05
N GLU A 256 -19.84 -18.85 -5.77
CA GLU A 256 -20.81 -18.94 -4.68
C GLU A 256 -21.68 -17.69 -4.56
N HIS A 257 -21.08 -16.50 -4.68
CA HIS A 257 -21.77 -15.22 -4.48
C HIS A 257 -22.42 -14.65 -5.76
N PHE A 258 -21.81 -14.91 -6.92
CA PHE A 258 -22.23 -14.30 -8.20
C PHE A 258 -22.81 -15.30 -9.19
N GLY A 259 -22.59 -16.60 -9.00
CA GLY A 259 -23.09 -17.66 -9.91
C GLY A 259 -22.40 -17.68 -11.27
N CYS A 260 -21.23 -17.04 -11.40
CA CYS A 260 -20.50 -16.97 -12.65
C CYS A 260 -18.99 -16.99 -12.41
N LYS A 261 -18.22 -17.17 -13.49
CA LYS A 261 -16.76 -17.11 -13.45
C LYS A 261 -16.23 -15.68 -13.35
N PRO A 262 -15.00 -15.48 -12.87
CA PRO A 262 -14.32 -14.19 -12.95
C PRO A 262 -14.37 -13.60 -14.37
N GLY A 263 -14.53 -12.27 -14.46
CA GLY A 263 -14.65 -11.55 -15.73
C GLY A 263 -16.08 -11.36 -16.26
N TYR A 264 -17.08 -12.04 -15.66
CA TYR A 264 -18.47 -11.97 -16.12
C TYR A 264 -19.45 -11.56 -15.03
N LEU A 265 -18.99 -10.92 -14.00
CA LEU A 265 -19.76 -10.55 -12.81
C LEU A 265 -20.05 -9.04 -12.73
N GLY A 266 -21.08 -8.71 -11.99
CA GLY A 266 -21.47 -7.31 -11.72
C GLY A 266 -22.38 -7.22 -10.49
N PRO A 267 -22.89 -6.02 -10.17
CA PRO A 267 -23.70 -5.79 -8.97
C PRO A 267 -25.15 -6.28 -9.07
N ILE A 268 -25.53 -6.93 -10.18
CA ILE A 268 -26.90 -7.35 -10.46
C ILE A 268 -26.98 -8.87 -10.53
N GLY A 269 -28.03 -9.44 -9.92
CA GLY A 269 -28.27 -10.89 -9.95
C GLY A 269 -27.37 -11.67 -9.00
N LEU A 270 -27.01 -11.08 -7.88
CA LEU A 270 -26.21 -11.73 -6.82
C LEU A 270 -26.95 -12.89 -6.21
N LEU A 271 -26.26 -14.02 -5.99
CA LEU A 271 -26.80 -15.20 -5.33
C LEU A 271 -26.71 -15.07 -3.79
N LYS A 272 -25.68 -14.40 -3.30
CA LYS A 272 -25.49 -14.12 -1.88
C LYS A 272 -25.18 -12.64 -1.65
N PRO A 273 -25.43 -12.11 -0.45
CA PRO A 273 -25.08 -10.73 -0.13
C PRO A 273 -23.58 -10.47 -0.28
N VAL A 274 -23.26 -9.31 -0.86
CA VAL A 274 -21.90 -8.78 -0.93
C VAL A 274 -21.93 -7.30 -0.52
N LYS A 275 -20.83 -6.81 0.04
CA LYS A 275 -20.66 -5.38 0.30
C LYS A 275 -20.17 -4.71 -0.98
N VAL A 276 -20.88 -3.68 -1.45
CA VAL A 276 -20.56 -3.00 -2.71
C VAL A 276 -19.97 -1.63 -2.40
N ILE A 277 -18.81 -1.36 -3.00
CA ILE A 277 -18.15 -0.04 -2.96
C ILE A 277 -17.94 0.40 -4.41
N ALA A 278 -18.45 1.57 -4.74
CA ALA A 278 -18.25 2.18 -6.05
C ALA A 278 -17.31 3.38 -5.95
N ASP A 279 -16.31 3.42 -6.84
CA ASP A 279 -15.50 4.62 -7.00
C ASP A 279 -16.39 5.80 -7.39
N ARG A 280 -16.01 7.01 -6.97
CA ARG A 280 -16.80 8.22 -7.27
C ARG A 280 -17.04 8.41 -8.77
N THR A 281 -16.11 8.03 -9.62
CA THR A 281 -16.24 8.10 -11.08
C THR A 281 -17.22 7.09 -11.65
N VAL A 282 -17.66 6.11 -10.88
CA VAL A 282 -18.69 5.13 -11.21
C VAL A 282 -20.04 5.51 -10.57
N ALA A 283 -20.01 6.12 -9.40
CA ALA A 283 -21.23 6.44 -8.63
C ALA A 283 -21.95 7.72 -9.09
N HIS A 284 -21.26 8.62 -9.78
CA HIS A 284 -21.81 9.92 -10.26
C HIS A 284 -22.55 9.86 -11.58
#